data_6f4473c6ed86e0ef401ec2bba272e993
#
_entry.id   6f4473c6ed86e0ef401ec2bba272e993
#
_cell.length_a   1.000
_cell.length_b   1.000
_cell.length_c   1.000
_cell.angle_alpha   90.00
_cell.angle_beta   90.00
_cell.angle_gamma   90.00
#
_symmetry.space_group_name_H-M   'P 1'
#
loop_
_entity.id
_entity.type
_entity.pdbx_description
1 polymer ?
#
loop_
_entity_poly.entity_id
_entity_poly.type
_entity_poly.pdbx_seq_one_letter_code
_entity_poly.pdbx_strand_id
1 'polypeptide(L)'
;MLQANWSKHNMNKQVLAILALTMAAGFHNAPEVRAGAADTASGSPRIVNIVNFIRQCEPRIEWITPDVLYNTVVEQVNIMKKYQLKGTFLLQYDALMDVRYQKLLKDLPPDMFEIGAWWEIPQPLVENSGYKWRGRYPWDWEANVGFATGYSPQEREKLTDTYMADFKKIFGCYPKSVGSWFIDEHTLLYMYDHYGIAASCNCKDQVGTDGYTMWGGYWNQGYYPSKKNAYMPAQNSENQIPVPIFRMLGSDPIHQYDSGLGGSHQKVVSLEPVYEGGGGDAGWCKWYFDAFVDGAAMGYAYTQAGQENSFTWKRMAKGFEIQMPMIAQLRKEGKVEVKTLGETGKWFKEKYKVTPPTAVTVLNDLSKKNQKTVWFNSRFYRANLLWDQGTMRFRDIHVFDEAVASDYLLKKGTSSQCFYYTLPVVDGFNWSTAETVAGLRLKTAGGEEIKGGTPTVDDRKAGELTVRWPLDSPEGEMVMTFSETSISLSAAGGVKDGWFLELSSDKKAVLPFRKIDRTRLSCEFRSAPYSISAIHGVFTNAPGSGLRISPEDNRIVLDLSSR
;
A
#
# COMPACT_ATOMS: atom_id res chain seq x y z
N MET A 1 21.18 14.08 13.69
CA MET A 1 22.58 13.81 13.34
C MET A 1 22.79 12.32 13.31
N LEU A 2 22.76 11.71 12.14
CA LEU A 2 23.30 10.37 11.90
C LEU A 2 23.75 10.35 10.44
N GLN A 3 25.05 10.61 10.28
CA GLN A 3 25.77 10.42 9.02
C GLN A 3 25.95 8.92 8.80
N ALA A 4 25.46 8.40 7.69
CA ALA A 4 25.83 7.08 7.23
C ALA A 4 27.18 7.15 6.52
N ASN A 5 28.22 6.62 7.15
CA ASN A 5 29.54 6.40 6.57
C ASN A 5 29.49 5.32 5.49
N TRP A 6 29.82 5.68 4.26
CA TRP A 6 30.13 4.75 3.20
C TRP A 6 31.64 4.55 3.13
N SER A 7 32.13 3.41 3.59
CA SER A 7 33.52 3.01 3.42
C SER A 7 33.72 2.43 2.02
N LYS A 8 34.71 3.00 1.32
CA LYS A 8 35.28 2.47 0.08
C LYS A 8 35.95 1.13 0.36
N HIS A 9 35.60 0.09 -0.37
CA HIS A 9 36.44 -1.11 -0.48
C HIS A 9 36.84 -1.37 -1.93
N ASN A 10 38.13 -1.62 -2.08
CA ASN A 10 38.91 -1.73 -3.30
C ASN A 10 38.45 -2.85 -4.24
N MET A 11 38.49 -2.52 -5.53
CA MET A 11 38.52 -3.47 -6.64
C MET A 11 39.90 -4.14 -6.73
N ASN A 12 39.93 -5.44 -6.79
CA ASN A 12 41.05 -6.18 -7.35
C ASN A 12 40.62 -6.94 -8.61
N LYS A 13 41.30 -6.59 -9.70
CA LYS A 13 41.23 -7.28 -11.00
C LYS A 13 41.97 -8.60 -10.91
N GLN A 14 41.36 -9.68 -11.36
CA GLN A 14 42.12 -10.78 -11.97
C GLN A 14 41.35 -11.36 -13.17
N VAL A 15 42.06 -11.34 -14.29
CA VAL A 15 41.78 -11.89 -15.59
C VAL A 15 42.19 -13.36 -15.57
N LEU A 16 41.41 -14.27 -16.17
CA LEU A 16 41.92 -15.42 -16.94
C LEU A 16 40.78 -16.09 -17.74
N ALA A 17 40.98 -16.21 -18.88
CA ALA A 17 40.94 -16.83 -20.17
C ALA A 17 40.37 -18.29 -20.23
N ILE A 18 39.41 -18.45 -21.16
CA ILE A 18 39.16 -19.46 -22.21
C ILE A 18 39.44 -20.94 -21.88
N LEU A 19 38.37 -21.76 -22.02
CA LEU A 19 38.41 -22.98 -22.83
C LEU A 19 37.00 -23.38 -23.31
N ALA A 20 36.84 -23.44 -24.64
CA ALA A 20 35.67 -23.99 -25.30
C ALA A 20 35.80 -25.53 -25.35
N LEU A 21 34.75 -26.23 -24.93
CA LEU A 21 34.53 -27.62 -25.31
C LEU A 21 33.07 -27.80 -25.71
N THR A 22 32.87 -28.04 -26.99
CA THR A 22 31.63 -28.50 -27.59
C THR A 22 31.34 -29.94 -27.17
N MET A 23 30.20 -30.18 -26.52
CA MET A 23 29.53 -31.48 -26.55
C MET A 23 28.05 -31.31 -26.82
N ALA A 24 27.62 -31.82 -27.95
CA ALA A 24 26.22 -31.98 -28.29
C ALA A 24 25.61 -33.09 -27.42
N ALA A 25 24.60 -32.77 -26.61
CA ALA A 25 23.74 -33.74 -25.97
C ALA A 25 22.29 -33.29 -26.12
N GLY A 26 21.47 -34.22 -26.60
CA GLY A 26 20.11 -34.00 -27.03
C GLY A 26 19.20 -33.40 -25.93
N PHE A 27 18.47 -32.37 -26.30
CA PHE A 27 17.39 -31.81 -25.50
C PHE A 27 16.18 -32.75 -25.55
N HIS A 28 15.95 -33.46 -24.47
CA HIS A 28 14.62 -33.95 -24.16
C HIS A 28 13.81 -32.78 -23.58
N ASN A 29 12.81 -32.31 -24.32
CA ASN A 29 11.83 -31.37 -23.84
C ASN A 29 11.01 -32.04 -22.71
N ALA A 30 11.35 -31.74 -21.46
CA ALA A 30 10.42 -31.91 -20.37
C ALA A 30 9.32 -30.86 -20.53
N PRO A 31 8.02 -31.21 -20.34
CA PRO A 31 6.96 -30.22 -20.41
C PRO A 31 7.15 -29.20 -19.27
N GLU A 32 7.29 -27.93 -19.63
CA GLU A 32 7.14 -26.83 -18.66
C GLU A 32 5.76 -26.99 -18.00
N VAL A 33 5.76 -27.35 -16.73
CA VAL A 33 4.57 -27.21 -15.89
C VAL A 33 4.35 -25.71 -15.75
N ARG A 34 3.49 -25.14 -16.60
CA ARG A 34 2.95 -23.80 -16.38
C ARG A 34 2.30 -23.82 -15.00
N ALA A 35 2.87 -23.06 -14.07
CA ALA A 35 2.20 -22.74 -12.81
C ALA A 35 0.77 -22.30 -13.18
N GLY A 36 -0.22 -22.93 -12.56
CA GLY A 36 -1.62 -22.69 -12.90
C GLY A 36 -1.92 -21.20 -12.88
N ALA A 37 -2.37 -20.70 -14.02
CA ALA A 37 -2.88 -19.33 -14.09
C ALA A 37 -4.02 -19.21 -13.07
N ALA A 38 -4.01 -18.14 -12.27
CA ALA A 38 -5.15 -17.82 -11.43
C ALA A 38 -6.39 -17.70 -12.34
N ASP A 39 -7.46 -18.43 -12.02
CA ASP A 39 -8.74 -18.31 -12.70
C ASP A 39 -9.32 -16.92 -12.32
N THR A 40 -8.95 -15.89 -13.09
CA THR A 40 -9.41 -14.51 -12.85
C THR A 40 -10.79 -14.31 -13.46
N ALA A 41 -11.60 -13.47 -12.82
CA ALA A 41 -12.81 -12.95 -13.45
C ALA A 41 -12.39 -12.19 -14.72
N SER A 42 -12.64 -12.78 -15.89
CA SER A 42 -12.27 -12.21 -17.19
C SER A 42 -12.93 -10.83 -17.33
N GLY A 43 -12.13 -9.74 -17.21
CA GLY A 43 -12.59 -8.39 -17.44
C GLY A 43 -12.47 -7.38 -16.30
N SER A 44 -11.89 -7.73 -15.14
CA SER A 44 -11.63 -6.72 -14.08
C SER A 44 -10.60 -5.68 -14.55
N PRO A 45 -10.91 -4.35 -14.53
CA PRO A 45 -10.01 -3.33 -15.04
C PRO A 45 -8.72 -3.27 -14.21
N ARG A 46 -7.60 -3.07 -14.90
CA ARG A 46 -6.27 -2.84 -14.34
C ARG A 46 -5.89 -1.39 -14.56
N ILE A 47 -5.93 -0.58 -13.51
CA ILE A 47 -5.75 0.87 -13.62
C ILE A 47 -4.36 1.25 -13.14
N VAL A 48 -3.64 1.97 -13.98
CA VAL A 48 -2.35 2.57 -13.67
C VAL A 48 -2.51 4.09 -13.66
N ASN A 49 -2.19 4.73 -12.55
CA ASN A 49 -1.98 6.16 -12.51
C ASN A 49 -0.47 6.46 -12.55
N ILE A 50 -0.07 7.52 -13.26
CA ILE A 50 1.28 8.08 -13.19
C ILE A 50 1.13 9.43 -12.52
N VAL A 51 1.57 9.53 -11.25
CA VAL A 51 1.40 10.72 -10.42
C VAL A 51 2.77 11.23 -10.00
N ASN A 52 3.06 12.47 -10.35
CA ASN A 52 4.30 13.16 -10.02
C ASN A 52 3.99 14.30 -9.06
N PHE A 53 4.73 14.40 -7.94
CA PHE A 53 4.55 15.46 -6.96
C PHE A 53 5.64 16.50 -7.13
N ILE A 54 5.29 17.77 -6.98
CA ILE A 54 6.21 18.88 -7.28
C ILE A 54 6.38 19.73 -6.02
N ARG A 55 7.61 19.78 -5.53
CA ARG A 55 8.11 20.68 -4.50
C ARG A 55 9.10 21.67 -5.09
N GLN A 56 9.24 22.83 -4.47
CA GLN A 56 10.22 23.86 -4.85
C GLN A 56 11.43 23.89 -3.90
N CYS A 57 11.39 23.12 -2.81
CA CYS A 57 12.43 23.09 -1.79
C CYS A 57 12.73 21.65 -1.34
N GLU A 58 14.03 21.30 -1.29
CA GLU A 58 14.54 20.09 -0.62
C GLU A 58 15.74 20.51 0.28
N PRO A 59 15.49 20.93 1.51
CA PRO A 59 16.51 21.55 2.35
C PRO A 59 17.55 20.59 2.93
N ARG A 60 17.31 19.27 2.81
CA ARG A 60 18.20 18.24 3.37
C ARG A 60 19.45 18.02 2.51
N ILE A 61 19.44 18.45 1.24
CA ILE A 61 20.48 18.13 0.26
C ILE A 61 20.85 19.39 -0.53
N GLU A 62 21.98 19.98 -0.23
CA GLU A 62 22.43 21.28 -0.74
C GLU A 62 22.47 21.40 -2.27
N TRP A 63 22.85 20.32 -2.99
CA TRP A 63 22.93 20.38 -4.45
C TRP A 63 21.57 20.29 -5.17
N ILE A 64 20.50 19.99 -4.44
CA ILE A 64 19.13 19.99 -5.00
C ILE A 64 18.60 21.42 -4.98
N THR A 65 18.96 22.16 -6.02
CA THR A 65 18.52 23.55 -6.21
C THR A 65 17.12 23.61 -6.85
N PRO A 66 16.43 24.77 -6.80
CA PRO A 66 15.19 24.99 -7.52
C PRO A 66 15.26 24.66 -9.02
N ASP A 67 16.43 24.87 -9.65
CA ASP A 67 16.64 24.53 -11.07
C ASP A 67 16.72 23.02 -11.29
N VAL A 68 17.36 22.28 -10.40
CA VAL A 68 17.40 20.81 -10.43
C VAL A 68 15.98 20.23 -10.26
N LEU A 69 15.20 20.79 -9.34
CA LEU A 69 13.81 20.40 -9.10
C LEU A 69 12.94 20.67 -10.33
N TYR A 70 13.05 21.87 -10.93
CA TYR A 70 12.31 22.26 -12.13
C TYR A 70 12.66 21.37 -13.34
N ASN A 71 13.96 21.21 -13.63
CA ASN A 71 14.42 20.37 -14.74
C ASN A 71 13.97 18.91 -14.60
N THR A 72 13.86 18.41 -13.37
CA THR A 72 13.32 17.08 -13.09
C THR A 72 11.87 16.94 -13.59
N VAL A 73 11.02 17.95 -13.35
CA VAL A 73 9.63 17.95 -13.84
C VAL A 73 9.58 18.03 -15.35
N VAL A 74 10.46 18.83 -15.96
CA VAL A 74 10.56 18.91 -17.44
C VAL A 74 10.85 17.53 -18.03
N GLU A 75 11.78 16.77 -17.43
CA GLU A 75 12.10 15.42 -17.91
C GLU A 75 10.97 14.40 -17.66
N GLN A 76 10.26 14.51 -16.53
CA GLN A 76 9.05 13.72 -16.29
C GLN A 76 7.97 13.99 -17.37
N VAL A 77 7.74 15.24 -17.70
CA VAL A 77 6.83 15.63 -18.80
C VAL A 77 7.30 15.07 -20.14
N ASN A 78 8.59 15.22 -20.47
CA ASN A 78 9.17 14.77 -21.74
C ASN A 78 9.00 13.26 -21.94
N ILE A 79 9.32 12.45 -20.94
CA ILE A 79 9.22 10.99 -21.05
C ILE A 79 7.75 10.53 -21.17
N MET A 80 6.83 11.17 -20.45
CA MET A 80 5.42 10.85 -20.55
C MET A 80 4.84 11.23 -21.92
N LYS A 81 5.21 12.39 -22.47
CA LYS A 81 4.85 12.78 -23.85
C LYS A 81 5.43 11.81 -24.87
N LYS A 82 6.70 11.40 -24.74
CA LYS A 82 7.35 10.43 -25.62
C LYS A 82 6.57 9.13 -25.75
N TYR A 83 6.02 8.62 -24.66
CA TYR A 83 5.24 7.38 -24.63
C TYR A 83 3.73 7.60 -24.68
N GLN A 84 3.27 8.85 -24.86
CA GLN A 84 1.86 9.23 -24.94
C GLN A 84 1.04 8.75 -23.73
N LEU A 85 1.62 8.80 -22.53
CA LEU A 85 1.01 8.33 -21.29
C LEU A 85 0.31 9.49 -20.58
N LYS A 86 -0.92 9.23 -20.12
CA LYS A 86 -1.63 10.13 -19.23
C LYS A 86 -0.94 10.22 -17.87
N GLY A 87 -1.06 11.37 -17.20
CA GLY A 87 -0.57 11.53 -15.85
C GLY A 87 -1.11 12.73 -15.10
N THR A 88 -0.80 12.75 -13.82
CA THR A 88 -1.21 13.80 -12.90
C THR A 88 0.04 14.44 -12.30
N PHE A 89 0.07 15.77 -12.30
CA PHE A 89 1.09 16.57 -11.62
C PHE A 89 0.44 17.28 -10.43
N LEU A 90 0.89 16.98 -9.22
CA LEU A 90 0.38 17.55 -7.98
C LEU A 90 1.35 18.59 -7.44
N LEU A 91 0.90 19.82 -7.28
CA LEU A 91 1.72 20.95 -6.87
C LEU A 91 1.66 21.19 -5.36
N GLN A 92 2.80 21.18 -4.68
CA GLN A 92 2.92 21.83 -3.37
C GLN A 92 2.75 23.35 -3.54
N TYR A 93 2.36 24.06 -2.50
CA TYR A 93 2.04 25.50 -2.63
C TYR A 93 3.22 26.36 -3.08
N ASP A 94 4.42 26.05 -2.66
CA ASP A 94 5.64 26.76 -3.11
C ASP A 94 5.88 26.59 -4.62
N ALA A 95 5.69 25.38 -5.13
CA ALA A 95 5.74 25.08 -6.56
C ALA A 95 4.56 25.69 -7.32
N LEU A 96 3.36 25.75 -6.73
CA LEU A 96 2.20 26.45 -7.31
C LEU A 96 2.50 27.92 -7.55
N MET A 97 3.27 28.57 -6.67
CA MET A 97 3.59 30.00 -6.78
C MET A 97 4.77 30.29 -7.72
N ASP A 98 5.54 29.29 -8.17
CA ASP A 98 6.63 29.48 -9.14
C ASP A 98 6.09 29.59 -10.57
N VAL A 99 6.35 30.73 -11.21
CA VAL A 99 5.89 31.04 -12.57
C VAL A 99 6.39 30.05 -13.64
N ARG A 100 7.52 29.37 -13.40
CA ARG A 100 8.09 28.39 -14.32
C ARG A 100 7.19 27.15 -14.41
N TYR A 101 6.75 26.62 -13.25
CA TYR A 101 5.81 25.50 -13.22
C TYR A 101 4.43 25.91 -13.76
N GLN A 102 3.96 27.12 -13.43
CA GLN A 102 2.68 27.62 -13.97
C GLN A 102 2.71 27.63 -15.50
N LYS A 103 3.80 28.13 -16.12
CA LYS A 103 3.95 28.15 -17.57
C LYS A 103 4.03 26.74 -18.13
N LEU A 104 4.96 25.92 -17.62
CA LEU A 104 5.16 24.54 -18.08
C LEU A 104 3.86 23.74 -18.09
N LEU A 105 3.11 23.80 -16.98
CA LEU A 105 1.93 22.96 -16.79
C LEU A 105 0.68 23.46 -17.52
N LYS A 106 0.54 24.78 -17.72
CA LYS A 106 -0.54 25.34 -18.55
C LYS A 106 -0.42 24.97 -20.03
N ASP A 107 0.81 24.74 -20.50
CA ASP A 107 1.10 24.39 -21.88
C ASP A 107 0.91 22.87 -22.16
N LEU A 108 0.52 22.07 -21.13
CA LEU A 108 0.29 20.64 -21.30
C LEU A 108 -1.10 20.35 -21.90
N PRO A 109 -1.23 19.33 -22.78
CA PRO A 109 -2.52 18.90 -23.30
C PRO A 109 -3.45 18.43 -22.17
N PRO A 110 -4.63 19.05 -21.99
CA PRO A 110 -5.51 18.76 -20.85
C PRO A 110 -6.21 17.39 -20.92
N ASP A 111 -6.22 16.77 -22.09
CA ASP A 111 -6.72 15.41 -22.31
C ASP A 111 -5.72 14.32 -21.88
N MET A 112 -4.45 14.70 -21.73
CA MET A 112 -3.39 13.81 -21.26
C MET A 112 -2.95 14.09 -19.83
N PHE A 113 -2.97 15.36 -19.40
CA PHE A 113 -2.39 15.74 -18.13
C PHE A 113 -3.39 16.47 -17.22
N GLU A 114 -3.46 15.99 -15.99
CA GLU A 114 -4.20 16.63 -14.92
C GLU A 114 -3.24 17.38 -14.00
N ILE A 115 -3.64 18.60 -13.61
CA ILE A 115 -2.93 19.38 -12.60
C ILE A 115 -3.77 19.39 -11.33
N GLY A 116 -3.17 18.95 -10.22
CA GLY A 116 -3.82 18.83 -8.92
C GLY A 116 -3.00 19.44 -7.79
N ALA A 117 -3.44 19.22 -6.56
CA ALA A 117 -2.81 19.72 -5.36
C ALA A 117 -1.94 18.64 -4.68
N TRP A 118 -0.74 19.01 -4.25
CA TRP A 118 0.04 18.22 -3.30
C TRP A 118 -0.06 18.88 -1.92
N TRP A 119 -0.70 18.15 -0.99
CA TRP A 119 -1.08 18.70 0.31
C TRP A 119 -0.02 18.44 1.38
N GLU A 120 0.97 19.28 1.36
CA GLU A 120 1.93 19.53 2.43
C GLU A 120 1.91 21.03 2.74
N ILE A 121 2.38 21.41 3.91
CA ILE A 121 2.26 22.77 4.42
C ILE A 121 3.65 23.44 4.43
N PRO A 122 4.08 24.07 3.32
CA PRO A 122 5.31 24.84 3.26
C PRO A 122 5.14 26.26 3.83
N GLN A 123 6.25 26.91 4.17
CA GLN A 123 6.31 28.25 4.72
C GLN A 123 5.44 29.28 3.98
N PRO A 124 5.51 29.42 2.63
CA PRO A 124 4.72 30.44 1.95
C PRO A 124 3.21 30.25 2.07
N LEU A 125 2.73 29.01 2.21
CA LEU A 125 1.29 28.77 2.46
C LEU A 125 0.88 29.28 3.82
N VAL A 126 1.67 29.01 4.86
CA VAL A 126 1.39 29.43 6.24
C VAL A 126 1.37 30.95 6.34
N GLU A 127 2.37 31.63 5.78
CA GLU A 127 2.50 33.08 5.82
C GLU A 127 1.43 33.78 5.00
N ASN A 128 1.11 33.30 3.79
CA ASN A 128 0.03 33.83 2.97
C ASN A 128 -1.36 33.60 3.56
N SER A 129 -1.50 32.63 4.46
CA SER A 129 -2.71 32.41 5.24
C SER A 129 -2.79 33.28 6.50
N GLY A 130 -1.79 34.13 6.74
CA GLY A 130 -1.74 35.04 7.90
C GLY A 130 -1.22 34.40 9.18
N TYR A 131 -0.58 33.25 9.11
CA TYR A 131 -0.02 32.55 10.25
C TYR A 131 1.51 32.67 10.29
N LYS A 132 2.09 32.45 11.47
CA LYS A 132 3.54 32.42 11.65
C LYS A 132 4.09 31.04 11.32
N TRP A 133 5.11 30.99 10.45
CA TRP A 133 5.87 29.78 10.19
C TRP A 133 6.61 29.27 11.44
N ARG A 134 6.60 27.96 11.63
CA ARG A 134 7.19 27.28 12.81
C ARG A 134 8.35 26.34 12.45
N GLY A 135 8.60 26.14 11.15
CA GLY A 135 9.60 25.20 10.68
C GLY A 135 11.01 25.76 10.67
N ARG A 136 11.97 24.87 10.52
CA ARG A 136 13.42 25.17 10.42
C ARG A 136 13.83 25.62 9.01
N TYR A 137 13.06 25.19 8.01
CA TYR A 137 13.32 25.39 6.59
C TYR A 137 12.02 25.81 5.88
N PRO A 138 12.07 26.31 4.64
CA PRO A 138 10.86 26.66 3.88
C PRO A 138 9.87 25.49 3.67
N TRP A 139 10.35 24.25 3.68
CA TRP A 139 9.59 23.04 3.91
C TRP A 139 10.26 22.22 5.01
N ASP A 140 9.48 21.71 5.96
CA ASP A 140 9.98 20.93 7.07
C ASP A 140 9.17 19.63 7.19
N TRP A 141 9.84 18.51 7.30
CA TRP A 141 9.25 17.17 7.33
C TRP A 141 8.72 16.73 8.71
N GLU A 142 8.83 17.57 9.73
CA GLU A 142 8.23 17.28 11.03
C GLU A 142 6.69 17.35 10.95
N ALA A 143 6.00 16.35 11.53
CA ALA A 143 4.54 16.19 11.39
C ALA A 143 3.74 17.40 11.91
N ASN A 144 4.22 18.02 13.00
CA ASN A 144 3.59 19.20 13.59
C ASN A 144 3.87 20.50 12.83
N VAL A 145 4.64 20.47 11.76
CA VAL A 145 5.05 21.63 10.98
C VAL A 145 4.65 21.52 9.51
N GLY A 146 5.16 20.51 8.83
CA GLY A 146 5.02 20.36 7.38
C GLY A 146 3.73 19.67 6.92
N PHE A 147 2.86 19.26 7.85
CA PHE A 147 1.64 18.55 7.53
C PHE A 147 0.41 19.12 8.24
N ALA A 148 -0.75 18.95 7.63
CA ALA A 148 -2.02 19.47 8.13
C ALA A 148 -2.34 19.02 9.56
N THR A 149 -1.93 17.81 9.95
CA THR A 149 -2.10 17.29 11.32
C THR A 149 -1.47 18.17 12.40
N GLY A 150 -0.48 19.01 12.06
CA GLY A 150 0.14 19.97 12.97
C GLY A 150 -0.64 21.28 13.17
N TYR A 151 -1.82 21.40 12.56
CA TYR A 151 -2.68 22.60 12.59
C TYR A 151 -4.06 22.24 13.13
N SER A 152 -4.73 23.20 13.78
CA SER A 152 -6.13 23.01 14.23
C SER A 152 -7.07 22.88 13.03
N PRO A 153 -8.28 22.33 13.19
CA PRO A 153 -9.27 22.27 12.11
C PRO A 153 -9.49 23.62 11.41
N GLN A 154 -9.63 24.70 12.17
CA GLN A 154 -9.83 26.06 11.64
C GLN A 154 -8.58 26.58 10.88
N GLU A 155 -7.39 26.26 11.37
CA GLU A 155 -6.16 26.59 10.65
C GLU A 155 -6.08 25.81 9.32
N ARG A 156 -6.46 24.51 9.30
CA ARG A 156 -6.50 23.69 8.09
C ARG A 156 -7.48 24.24 7.04
N GLU A 157 -8.67 24.67 7.46
CA GLU A 157 -9.64 25.33 6.58
C GLU A 157 -9.03 26.58 5.93
N LYS A 158 -8.44 27.47 6.74
CA LYS A 158 -7.82 28.69 6.22
C LYS A 158 -6.65 28.44 5.28
N LEU A 159 -5.79 27.46 5.58
CA LEU A 159 -4.71 27.02 4.70
C LEU A 159 -5.28 26.48 3.38
N THR A 160 -6.36 25.69 3.46
CA THR A 160 -7.04 25.15 2.28
C THR A 160 -7.63 26.28 1.42
N ASP A 161 -8.32 27.25 2.03
CA ASP A 161 -8.92 28.38 1.31
C ASP A 161 -7.87 29.19 0.56
N THR A 162 -6.73 29.47 1.21
CA THR A 162 -5.60 30.19 0.61
C THR A 162 -5.05 29.42 -0.60
N TYR A 163 -4.78 28.12 -0.42
CA TYR A 163 -4.29 27.27 -1.51
C TYR A 163 -5.27 27.26 -2.70
N MET A 164 -6.53 27.00 -2.44
CA MET A 164 -7.57 26.87 -3.47
C MET A 164 -7.83 28.18 -4.21
N ALA A 165 -7.81 29.31 -3.52
CA ALA A 165 -7.95 30.64 -4.13
C ALA A 165 -6.82 30.92 -5.12
N ASP A 166 -5.56 30.67 -4.73
CA ASP A 166 -4.40 30.89 -5.60
C ASP A 166 -4.35 29.88 -6.74
N PHE A 167 -4.68 28.62 -6.49
CA PHE A 167 -4.77 27.61 -7.56
C PHE A 167 -5.80 28.03 -8.64
N LYS A 168 -7.01 28.45 -8.21
CA LYS A 168 -8.05 28.92 -9.12
C LYS A 168 -7.62 30.19 -9.88
N LYS A 169 -6.96 31.13 -9.20
CA LYS A 169 -6.43 32.35 -9.84
C LYS A 169 -5.41 32.02 -10.93
N ILE A 170 -4.57 31.00 -10.72
CA ILE A 170 -3.52 30.59 -11.63
C ILE A 170 -4.05 29.74 -12.78
N PHE A 171 -4.84 28.70 -12.49
CA PHE A 171 -5.31 27.71 -13.47
C PHE A 171 -6.75 27.91 -13.96
N GLY A 172 -7.49 28.86 -13.42
CA GLY A 172 -8.88 29.17 -13.82
C GLY A 172 -9.95 28.25 -13.21
N CYS A 173 -9.55 27.18 -12.55
CA CYS A 173 -10.46 26.23 -11.90
C CYS A 173 -9.85 25.70 -10.59
N TYR A 174 -10.64 25.03 -9.75
CA TYR A 174 -10.13 24.28 -8.61
C TYR A 174 -9.54 22.94 -9.06
N PRO A 175 -8.53 22.40 -8.35
CA PRO A 175 -8.01 21.07 -8.64
C PRO A 175 -9.10 20.01 -8.44
N LYS A 176 -9.05 18.92 -9.22
CA LYS A 176 -9.98 17.79 -9.07
C LYS A 176 -9.40 16.70 -8.18
N SER A 177 -8.10 16.66 -8.03
CA SER A 177 -7.40 15.71 -7.17
C SER A 177 -6.46 16.39 -6.19
N VAL A 178 -6.30 15.75 -5.03
CA VAL A 178 -5.35 16.12 -4.00
C VAL A 178 -4.57 14.89 -3.57
N GLY A 179 -3.24 14.97 -3.55
CA GLY A 179 -2.37 13.93 -2.99
C GLY A 179 -1.64 14.44 -1.76
N SER A 180 -1.28 13.52 -0.88
CA SER A 180 -0.42 13.78 0.27
C SER A 180 0.21 12.47 0.72
N TRP A 181 1.31 12.51 1.47
CA TRP A 181 1.80 11.30 2.14
C TRP A 181 0.71 10.72 3.04
N PHE A 182 0.02 11.59 3.76
CA PHE A 182 -1.22 11.30 4.47
C PHE A 182 -2.07 12.57 4.53
N ILE A 183 -3.38 12.40 4.44
CA ILE A 183 -4.34 13.50 4.56
C ILE A 183 -5.31 13.18 5.70
N ASP A 184 -5.61 14.18 6.52
CA ASP A 184 -6.59 14.03 7.58
C ASP A 184 -8.03 14.15 7.04
N GLU A 185 -8.94 13.53 7.75
CA GLU A 185 -10.36 13.43 7.38
C GLU A 185 -11.07 14.78 7.35
N HIS A 186 -10.72 15.69 8.27
CA HIS A 186 -11.32 17.03 8.31
C HIS A 186 -10.96 17.83 7.05
N THR A 187 -9.68 17.87 6.71
CA THR A 187 -9.19 18.57 5.52
C THR A 187 -9.79 17.98 4.23
N LEU A 188 -9.80 16.66 4.09
CA LEU A 188 -10.31 16.03 2.88
C LEU A 188 -11.81 16.27 2.69
N LEU A 189 -12.60 16.19 3.77
CA LEU A 189 -14.03 16.48 3.74
C LEU A 189 -14.28 17.94 3.41
N TYR A 190 -13.56 18.88 4.03
CA TYR A 190 -13.65 20.31 3.75
C TYR A 190 -13.33 20.62 2.27
N MET A 191 -12.28 20.03 1.73
CA MET A 191 -11.91 20.18 0.31
C MET A 191 -13.00 19.64 -0.63
N TYR A 192 -13.66 18.55 -0.25
CA TYR A 192 -14.79 18.03 -1.03
C TYR A 192 -15.99 18.98 -0.99
N ASP A 193 -16.43 19.37 0.20
CA ASP A 193 -17.65 20.16 0.39
C ASP A 193 -17.55 21.56 -0.24
N HIS A 194 -16.38 22.19 -0.17
CA HIS A 194 -16.20 23.59 -0.62
C HIS A 194 -15.58 23.71 -2.02
N TYR A 195 -14.79 22.72 -2.48
CA TYR A 195 -13.99 22.85 -3.70
C TYR A 195 -14.21 21.71 -4.70
N GLY A 196 -14.96 20.68 -4.32
CA GLY A 196 -15.35 19.60 -5.21
C GLY A 196 -14.20 18.69 -5.63
N ILE A 197 -13.26 18.43 -4.71
CA ILE A 197 -12.23 17.41 -4.91
C ILE A 197 -12.90 16.06 -5.19
N ALA A 198 -12.43 15.34 -6.20
CA ALA A 198 -13.03 14.11 -6.71
C ALA A 198 -12.21 12.86 -6.42
N ALA A 199 -10.89 13.00 -6.20
CA ALA A 199 -9.97 11.90 -5.92
C ALA A 199 -8.84 12.36 -4.99
N SER A 200 -8.29 11.41 -4.23
CA SER A 200 -7.11 11.62 -3.42
C SER A 200 -6.15 10.44 -3.54
N CYS A 201 -4.90 10.64 -3.15
CA CYS A 201 -3.95 9.55 -2.94
C CYS A 201 -3.15 9.76 -1.66
N ASN A 202 -2.79 8.65 -0.99
CA ASN A 202 -1.93 8.66 0.18
C ASN A 202 -0.88 7.55 0.13
N CYS A 203 0.15 7.67 0.96
CA CYS A 203 1.27 6.75 0.96
C CYS A 203 0.83 5.31 1.25
N LYS A 204 1.57 4.34 0.69
CA LYS A 204 1.55 2.94 1.12
C LYS A 204 1.82 2.80 2.62
N ASP A 205 1.55 1.63 3.20
CA ASP A 205 1.99 1.33 4.56
C ASP A 205 3.51 1.52 4.68
N GLN A 206 3.92 2.19 5.75
CA GLN A 206 5.30 2.61 5.94
C GLN A 206 5.55 2.95 7.41
N VAL A 207 6.65 2.45 7.98
CA VAL A 207 7.02 2.67 9.38
C VAL A 207 8.26 3.54 9.47
N GLY A 208 8.16 4.66 10.21
CA GLY A 208 9.29 5.50 10.57
C GLY A 208 9.89 6.31 9.43
N THR A 209 9.08 6.87 8.55
CA THR A 209 9.55 7.71 7.42
C THR A 209 9.08 9.15 7.61
N ASP A 210 9.98 10.12 7.42
CA ASP A 210 9.69 11.56 7.36
C ASP A 210 8.64 12.05 8.40
N GLY A 211 8.82 11.69 9.66
CA GLY A 211 7.91 12.17 10.71
C GLY A 211 6.55 11.48 10.73
N TYR A 212 6.33 10.38 10.01
CA TYR A 212 5.07 9.64 10.07
C TYR A 212 5.23 8.12 10.00
N THR A 213 4.25 7.43 10.55
CA THR A 213 4.01 6.00 10.40
C THR A 213 2.56 5.79 9.99
N MET A 214 2.36 5.00 8.95
CA MET A 214 1.06 4.55 8.47
C MET A 214 1.06 3.02 8.43
N TRP A 215 0.20 2.37 9.24
CA TRP A 215 0.25 0.92 9.36
C TRP A 215 -1.13 0.30 9.52
N GLY A 216 -1.37 -0.78 8.79
CA GLY A 216 -2.59 -1.54 8.87
C GLY A 216 -3.71 -1.08 7.94
N GLY A 217 -3.48 -0.11 7.04
CA GLY A 217 -4.50 0.47 6.16
C GLY A 217 -4.88 -0.42 4.97
N TYR A 218 -5.82 0.04 4.15
CA TYR A 218 -6.26 -0.66 2.94
C TYR A 218 -5.06 -0.89 2.00
N TRP A 219 -4.77 -2.15 1.65
CA TRP A 219 -3.51 -2.50 0.98
C TRP A 219 -3.55 -2.22 -0.52
N ASN A 220 -2.64 -1.37 -1.01
CA ASN A 220 -2.33 -1.10 -2.43
C ASN A 220 -3.50 -0.72 -3.35
N GLN A 221 -4.72 -0.54 -2.86
CA GLN A 221 -5.90 -0.28 -3.67
C GLN A 221 -6.57 1.04 -3.27
N GLY A 222 -7.73 1.36 -3.87
CA GLY A 222 -8.55 2.52 -3.54
C GLY A 222 -9.69 2.21 -2.58
N TYR A 223 -10.07 3.17 -1.75
CA TYR A 223 -11.15 3.04 -0.79
C TYR A 223 -11.81 4.39 -0.49
N TYR A 224 -13.06 4.39 -0.03
CA TYR A 224 -13.68 5.57 0.57
C TYR A 224 -13.32 5.66 2.05
N PRO A 225 -12.66 6.75 2.49
CA PRO A 225 -12.26 6.91 3.88
C PRO A 225 -13.44 7.27 4.79
N SER A 226 -13.33 6.90 6.07
CA SER A 226 -14.26 7.32 7.11
C SER A 226 -14.13 8.82 7.40
N LYS A 227 -15.26 9.47 7.70
CA LYS A 227 -15.31 10.86 8.18
C LYS A 227 -14.61 11.08 9.52
N LYS A 228 -14.32 10.00 10.27
CA LYS A 228 -13.63 10.09 11.57
C LYS A 228 -12.16 9.72 11.49
N ASN A 229 -11.77 8.99 10.46
CA ASN A 229 -10.38 8.53 10.27
C ASN A 229 -10.11 8.27 8.80
N ALA A 230 -9.38 9.15 8.14
CA ALA A 230 -9.10 9.02 6.71
C ALA A 230 -8.25 7.79 6.36
N TYR A 231 -7.64 7.13 7.33
CA TYR A 231 -6.82 5.94 7.13
C TYR A 231 -7.63 4.62 7.19
N MET A 232 -8.87 4.66 7.65
CA MET A 232 -9.78 3.53 7.68
C MET A 232 -10.89 3.68 6.64
N PRO A 233 -11.23 2.61 5.90
CA PRO A 233 -12.42 2.60 5.07
C PRO A 233 -13.68 2.88 5.89
N ALA A 234 -14.62 3.62 5.31
CA ALA A 234 -15.97 3.71 5.84
C ALA A 234 -16.73 2.42 5.55
N GLN A 235 -17.58 2.01 6.49
CA GLN A 235 -18.36 0.78 6.40
C GLN A 235 -19.71 0.98 5.70
N ASN A 236 -20.15 2.23 5.58
CA ASN A 236 -21.39 2.62 4.89
C ASN A 236 -21.22 3.96 4.16
N SER A 237 -22.17 4.27 3.27
CA SER A 237 -22.13 5.51 2.48
C SER A 237 -22.38 6.79 3.28
N GLU A 238 -23.03 6.71 4.42
CA GLU A 238 -23.36 7.89 5.27
C GLU A 238 -22.11 8.39 6.01
N ASN A 239 -21.26 7.47 6.43
CA ASN A 239 -20.05 7.75 7.19
C ASN A 239 -18.79 7.92 6.33
N GLN A 240 -18.90 7.75 5.01
CA GLN A 240 -17.77 7.95 4.11
C GLN A 240 -17.59 9.41 3.70
N ILE A 241 -16.33 9.80 3.51
CA ILE A 241 -15.99 10.97 2.71
C ILE A 241 -16.11 10.53 1.25
N PRO A 242 -16.94 11.21 0.41
CA PRO A 242 -17.19 10.74 -0.95
C PRO A 242 -16.06 11.11 -1.94
N VAL A 243 -14.82 11.00 -1.47
CA VAL A 243 -13.58 11.14 -2.22
C VAL A 243 -12.77 9.87 -2.03
N PRO A 244 -12.62 9.01 -3.03
CA PRO A 244 -11.80 7.82 -2.91
C PRO A 244 -10.32 8.20 -2.73
N ILE A 245 -9.64 7.51 -1.81
CA ILE A 245 -8.20 7.58 -1.62
C ILE A 245 -7.56 6.36 -2.28
N PHE A 246 -6.59 6.58 -3.16
CA PHE A 246 -5.80 5.54 -3.81
C PHE A 246 -4.42 5.43 -3.17
N ARG A 247 -3.99 4.20 -2.85
CA ARG A 247 -2.70 3.97 -2.19
C ARG A 247 -1.55 4.12 -3.19
N MET A 248 -0.57 4.95 -2.83
CA MET A 248 0.55 5.29 -3.72
C MET A 248 1.65 4.23 -3.74
N LEU A 249 2.52 4.36 -4.74
CA LEU A 249 3.87 3.83 -4.86
C LEU A 249 3.97 2.31 -5.10
N GLY A 250 2.87 1.58 -5.26
CA GLY A 250 2.87 0.17 -5.66
C GLY A 250 3.82 -0.72 -4.86
N SER A 251 3.48 -1.04 -3.61
CA SER A 251 4.30 -1.90 -2.76
C SER A 251 4.47 -3.29 -3.34
N ASP A 252 5.67 -3.86 -3.23
CA ASP A 252 5.92 -5.29 -3.47
C ASP A 252 5.00 -6.13 -2.57
N PRO A 253 4.10 -6.95 -3.14
CA PRO A 253 3.12 -7.66 -2.33
C PRO A 253 3.73 -8.75 -1.43
N ILE A 254 4.90 -9.26 -1.79
CA ILE A 254 5.62 -10.30 -1.02
C ILE A 254 6.56 -9.66 -0.01
N HIS A 255 7.46 -8.77 -0.47
CA HIS A 255 8.66 -8.41 0.29
C HIS A 255 8.54 -7.08 1.06
N GLN A 256 7.69 -6.13 0.62
CA GLN A 256 7.59 -4.83 1.29
C GLN A 256 7.20 -4.95 2.76
N TYR A 257 6.24 -5.82 3.08
CA TYR A 257 5.70 -5.94 4.44
C TYR A 257 6.77 -6.33 5.46
N ASP A 258 7.54 -7.38 5.19
CA ASP A 258 8.57 -7.90 6.10
C ASP A 258 9.92 -7.16 5.96
N SER A 259 10.01 -6.12 5.12
CA SER A 259 11.26 -5.41 4.86
C SER A 259 11.67 -4.54 6.05
N GLY A 260 12.75 -4.90 6.73
CA GLY A 260 13.23 -4.20 7.94
C GLY A 260 12.66 -4.72 9.26
N LEU A 261 12.15 -5.96 9.29
CA LEU A 261 11.70 -6.62 10.53
C LEU A 261 12.69 -6.45 11.67
N GLY A 262 12.18 -6.14 12.87
CA GLY A 262 12.98 -5.91 14.06
C GLY A 262 13.67 -4.55 14.13
N GLY A 263 13.56 -3.72 13.09
CA GLY A 263 14.09 -2.35 13.05
C GLY A 263 13.02 -1.29 13.32
N SER A 264 13.47 -0.05 13.52
CA SER A 264 12.59 1.13 13.72
C SER A 264 12.06 1.72 12.41
N HIS A 265 12.57 1.26 11.26
CA HIS A 265 12.22 1.76 9.95
C HIS A 265 12.00 0.60 8.98
N GLN A 266 10.95 0.68 8.21
CA GLN A 266 10.74 -0.24 7.10
C GLN A 266 11.60 0.17 5.90
N LYS A 267 12.27 -0.81 5.25
CA LYS A 267 12.95 -0.56 3.98
C LYS A 267 11.90 -0.48 2.86
N VAL A 268 12.24 0.19 1.77
CA VAL A 268 11.33 0.38 0.64
C VAL A 268 11.59 -0.67 -0.44
N VAL A 269 10.53 -1.41 -0.79
CA VAL A 269 10.47 -2.33 -1.93
C VAL A 269 9.15 -2.04 -2.66
N SER A 270 9.20 -1.17 -3.67
CA SER A 270 8.02 -0.64 -4.34
C SER A 270 8.32 -0.22 -5.78
N LEU A 271 7.29 0.23 -6.50
CA LEU A 271 7.40 0.72 -7.88
C LEU A 271 8.11 2.10 -7.98
N GLU A 272 8.60 2.63 -6.88
CA GLU A 272 9.36 3.88 -6.88
C GLU A 272 10.62 3.79 -7.77
N PRO A 273 10.80 4.67 -8.73
CA PRO A 273 11.82 4.53 -9.78
C PRO A 273 13.28 4.67 -9.30
N VAL A 274 13.48 5.06 -8.05
CA VAL A 274 14.80 5.33 -7.45
C VAL A 274 15.45 4.13 -6.75
N TYR A 275 14.70 3.04 -6.54
CA TYR A 275 15.19 1.88 -5.77
C TYR A 275 15.57 0.73 -6.69
N GLU A 276 16.83 0.26 -6.60
CA GLU A 276 17.37 -0.85 -7.41
C GLU A 276 16.73 -2.20 -7.08
N GLY A 277 16.19 -2.42 -5.94
CA GLY A 277 15.43 -3.63 -5.59
C GLY A 277 13.93 -3.52 -5.85
N GLY A 278 13.51 -2.54 -6.63
CA GLY A 278 12.13 -2.21 -6.93
C GLY A 278 12.00 -1.55 -8.30
N GLY A 279 11.31 -0.41 -8.37
CA GLY A 279 10.98 0.30 -9.60
C GLY A 279 12.16 0.81 -10.44
N GLY A 280 13.39 0.76 -9.95
CA GLY A 280 14.64 1.04 -10.69
C GLY A 280 15.28 -0.20 -11.32
N ASP A 281 14.66 -1.38 -11.21
CA ASP A 281 15.13 -2.65 -11.78
C ASP A 281 14.15 -3.21 -12.82
N ALA A 282 14.63 -3.53 -14.02
CA ALA A 282 13.80 -3.97 -15.13
C ALA A 282 13.18 -5.37 -14.89
N GLY A 283 13.90 -6.27 -14.23
CA GLY A 283 13.41 -7.61 -13.92
C GLY A 283 12.30 -7.56 -12.88
N TRP A 284 12.48 -6.71 -11.84
CA TRP A 284 11.47 -6.48 -10.82
C TRP A 284 10.23 -5.80 -11.40
N CYS A 285 10.38 -4.74 -12.22
CA CYS A 285 9.26 -4.07 -12.87
C CYS A 285 8.45 -5.02 -13.75
N LYS A 286 9.13 -5.86 -14.55
CA LYS A 286 8.44 -6.85 -15.38
C LYS A 286 7.64 -7.83 -14.51
N TRP A 287 8.26 -8.41 -13.49
CA TRP A 287 7.60 -9.32 -12.56
C TRP A 287 6.40 -8.66 -11.86
N TYR A 288 6.56 -7.41 -11.40
CA TYR A 288 5.51 -6.66 -10.73
C TYR A 288 4.30 -6.42 -11.65
N PHE A 289 4.54 -5.98 -12.89
CA PHE A 289 3.46 -5.74 -13.84
C PHE A 289 2.82 -7.04 -14.33
N ASP A 290 3.57 -8.13 -14.51
CA ASP A 290 3.00 -9.44 -14.82
C ASP A 290 2.05 -9.88 -13.69
N ALA A 291 2.49 -9.81 -12.44
CA ALA A 291 1.65 -10.13 -11.28
C ALA A 291 0.44 -9.20 -11.15
N PHE A 292 0.58 -7.91 -11.45
CA PHE A 292 -0.50 -6.94 -11.44
C PHE A 292 -1.57 -7.23 -12.51
N VAL A 293 -1.15 -7.67 -13.69
CA VAL A 293 -2.05 -8.00 -14.80
C VAL A 293 -2.74 -9.34 -14.57
N ASP A 294 -1.99 -10.37 -14.18
CA ASP A 294 -2.45 -11.75 -14.18
C ASP A 294 -3.03 -12.20 -12.82
N GLY A 295 -2.75 -11.46 -11.73
CA GLY A 295 -3.21 -11.81 -10.39
C GLY A 295 -4.72 -11.64 -10.20
N ALA A 296 -5.35 -12.51 -9.39
CA ALA A 296 -6.72 -12.33 -8.94
C ALA A 296 -6.85 -11.00 -8.17
N ALA A 297 -7.87 -10.21 -8.48
CA ALA A 297 -8.04 -8.85 -7.98
C ALA A 297 -9.47 -8.51 -7.54
N MET A 298 -10.42 -9.41 -7.80
CA MET A 298 -11.85 -9.20 -7.59
C MET A 298 -12.41 -8.09 -8.51
N GLY A 299 -12.88 -6.97 -7.97
CA GLY A 299 -13.55 -5.93 -8.75
C GLY A 299 -12.65 -5.11 -9.68
N TYR A 300 -11.39 -4.88 -9.30
CA TYR A 300 -10.39 -4.12 -10.06
C TYR A 300 -9.00 -4.29 -9.43
N ALA A 301 -7.95 -3.91 -10.15
CA ALA A 301 -6.64 -3.68 -9.59
C ALA A 301 -6.16 -2.25 -9.88
N TYR A 302 -5.43 -1.68 -8.94
CA TYR A 302 -4.86 -0.34 -9.02
C TYR A 302 -3.38 -0.35 -8.66
N THR A 303 -2.59 0.41 -9.40
CA THR A 303 -1.22 0.75 -9.02
C THR A 303 -0.86 2.17 -9.44
N GLN A 304 0.09 2.77 -8.75
CA GLN A 304 0.58 4.11 -9.05
C GLN A 304 2.09 4.09 -9.32
N ALA A 305 2.46 4.58 -10.49
CA ALA A 305 3.82 4.93 -10.88
C ALA A 305 4.04 6.45 -10.72
N GLY A 306 5.23 6.92 -11.01
CA GLY A 306 5.63 8.30 -10.82
C GLY A 306 6.36 8.54 -9.51
N GLN A 307 6.82 9.76 -9.29
CA GLN A 307 7.56 10.12 -8.07
C GLN A 307 7.66 11.64 -7.91
N GLU A 308 7.99 12.08 -6.71
CA GLU A 308 8.29 13.48 -6.43
C GLU A 308 9.60 13.95 -7.08
N ASN A 309 9.64 15.22 -7.46
CA ASN A 309 10.80 15.81 -8.13
C ASN A 309 12.03 15.97 -7.22
N SER A 310 11.87 15.91 -5.91
CA SER A 310 12.96 16.02 -4.95
C SER A 310 13.93 14.83 -4.98
N PHE A 311 13.52 13.68 -5.51
CA PHE A 311 14.45 12.59 -5.79
C PHE A 311 15.38 12.87 -6.99
N THR A 312 15.10 13.88 -7.79
CA THR A 312 15.83 14.36 -8.96
C THR A 312 15.90 13.40 -10.14
N TRP A 313 15.92 13.96 -11.35
CA TRP A 313 16.01 13.14 -12.58
C TRP A 313 17.25 12.26 -12.60
N LYS A 314 18.38 12.76 -12.10
CA LYS A 314 19.63 12.00 -11.99
C LYS A 314 19.47 10.64 -11.30
N ARG A 315 18.60 10.56 -10.28
CA ARG A 315 18.38 9.33 -9.52
C ARG A 315 17.27 8.46 -10.09
N MET A 316 16.26 9.04 -10.71
CA MET A 316 15.08 8.29 -11.12
C MET A 316 14.94 8.07 -12.64
N ALA A 317 15.81 8.66 -13.47
CA ALA A 317 15.77 8.53 -14.93
C ALA A 317 15.73 7.06 -15.37
N LYS A 318 16.62 6.22 -14.84
CA LYS A 318 16.68 4.79 -15.14
C LYS A 318 15.34 4.09 -14.89
N GLY A 319 14.71 4.35 -13.75
CA GLY A 319 13.42 3.74 -13.41
C GLY A 319 12.29 4.22 -14.33
N PHE A 320 12.25 5.52 -14.66
CA PHE A 320 11.29 6.04 -15.63
C PHE A 320 11.50 5.44 -17.04
N GLU A 321 12.76 5.30 -17.48
CA GLU A 321 13.10 4.69 -18.77
C GLU A 321 12.75 3.19 -18.84
N ILE A 322 12.66 2.52 -17.71
CA ILE A 322 12.18 1.13 -17.60
C ILE A 322 10.64 1.10 -17.58
N GLN A 323 10.01 1.87 -16.70
CA GLN A 323 8.58 1.75 -16.42
C GLN A 323 7.71 2.33 -17.53
N MET A 324 8.04 3.52 -18.05
CA MET A 324 7.16 4.19 -19.02
C MET A 324 6.94 3.39 -20.31
N PRO A 325 7.98 2.80 -20.97
CA PRO A 325 7.74 1.92 -22.11
C PRO A 325 6.96 0.65 -21.75
N MET A 326 7.16 0.03 -20.56
CA MET A 326 6.39 -1.12 -20.13
C MET A 326 4.91 -0.79 -19.97
N ILE A 327 4.59 0.31 -19.28
CA ILE A 327 3.21 0.77 -19.10
C ILE A 327 2.55 1.09 -20.46
N ALA A 328 3.29 1.75 -21.36
CA ALA A 328 2.80 2.06 -22.71
C ALA A 328 2.51 0.79 -23.52
N GLN A 329 3.37 -0.23 -23.42
CA GLN A 329 3.17 -1.52 -24.07
C GLN A 329 1.94 -2.25 -23.52
N LEU A 330 1.81 -2.34 -22.19
CA LEU A 330 0.65 -2.96 -21.55
C LEU A 330 -0.67 -2.26 -21.91
N ARG A 331 -0.66 -0.92 -21.99
CA ARG A 331 -1.82 -0.16 -22.46
C ARG A 331 -2.13 -0.48 -23.93
N LYS A 332 -1.13 -0.54 -24.81
CA LYS A 332 -1.31 -0.88 -26.23
C LYS A 332 -1.89 -2.30 -26.40
N GLU A 333 -1.50 -3.22 -25.52
CA GLU A 333 -2.03 -4.59 -25.49
C GLU A 333 -3.43 -4.69 -24.87
N GLY A 334 -3.99 -3.58 -24.37
CA GLY A 334 -5.29 -3.57 -23.68
C GLY A 334 -5.29 -4.24 -22.30
N LYS A 335 -4.11 -4.51 -21.72
CA LYS A 335 -3.95 -5.14 -20.42
C LYS A 335 -4.12 -4.16 -19.26
N VAL A 336 -3.86 -2.88 -19.48
CA VAL A 336 -4.04 -1.83 -18.47
C VAL A 336 -4.70 -0.60 -19.06
N GLU A 337 -5.43 0.12 -18.21
CA GLU A 337 -5.94 1.45 -18.49
C GLU A 337 -5.04 2.48 -17.77
N VAL A 338 -4.49 3.44 -18.53
CA VAL A 338 -3.72 4.55 -17.94
C VAL A 338 -4.63 5.76 -17.83
N LYS A 339 -4.93 6.17 -16.62
CA LYS A 339 -5.83 7.27 -16.28
C LYS A 339 -5.10 8.34 -15.47
N THR A 340 -5.62 9.57 -15.47
CA THR A 340 -5.28 10.56 -14.45
C THR A 340 -5.91 10.18 -13.11
N LEU A 341 -5.44 10.78 -12.02
CA LEU A 341 -5.98 10.50 -10.69
C LEU A 341 -7.47 10.90 -10.59
N GLY A 342 -7.83 12.05 -11.14
CA GLY A 342 -9.22 12.51 -11.18
C GLY A 342 -10.13 11.65 -12.07
N GLU A 343 -9.63 11.16 -13.22
CA GLU A 343 -10.37 10.19 -14.05
C GLU A 343 -10.60 8.89 -13.30
N THR A 344 -9.60 8.41 -12.53
CA THR A 344 -9.73 7.22 -11.70
C THR A 344 -10.76 7.42 -10.60
N GLY A 345 -10.73 8.58 -9.92
CA GLY A 345 -11.72 8.93 -8.91
C GLY A 345 -13.15 9.01 -9.45
N LYS A 346 -13.34 9.61 -10.61
CA LYS A 346 -14.62 9.66 -11.30
C LYS A 346 -15.14 8.26 -11.63
N TRP A 347 -14.30 7.43 -12.27
CA TRP A 347 -14.61 6.03 -12.56
C TRP A 347 -15.00 5.25 -11.30
N PHE A 348 -14.23 5.40 -10.22
CA PHE A 348 -14.49 4.71 -8.95
C PHE A 348 -15.87 5.09 -8.36
N LYS A 349 -16.21 6.38 -8.37
CA LYS A 349 -17.49 6.90 -7.89
C LYS A 349 -18.68 6.46 -8.73
N GLU A 350 -18.49 6.31 -10.03
CA GLU A 350 -19.53 5.80 -10.94
C GLU A 350 -19.76 4.29 -10.73
N LYS A 351 -18.68 3.53 -10.50
CA LYS A 351 -18.73 2.07 -10.38
C LYS A 351 -19.16 1.61 -8.99
N TYR A 352 -18.69 2.26 -7.92
CA TYR A 352 -18.86 1.81 -6.55
C TYR A 352 -19.50 2.88 -5.66
N LYS A 353 -20.55 2.51 -4.94
CA LYS A 353 -21.21 3.40 -3.96
C LYS A 353 -20.55 3.36 -2.58
N VAL A 354 -19.89 2.25 -2.27
CA VAL A 354 -19.09 2.00 -1.07
C VAL A 354 -17.81 1.30 -1.50
N THR A 355 -16.81 1.25 -0.64
CA THR A 355 -15.56 0.54 -0.91
C THR A 355 -15.82 -0.93 -1.25
N PRO A 356 -15.48 -1.42 -2.46
CA PRO A 356 -15.63 -2.82 -2.80
C PRO A 356 -14.52 -3.68 -2.17
N PRO A 357 -14.73 -4.97 -1.96
CA PRO A 357 -13.63 -5.87 -1.65
C PRO A 357 -12.66 -5.99 -2.83
N THR A 358 -11.37 -6.13 -2.53
CA THR A 358 -10.28 -6.26 -3.51
C THR A 358 -9.27 -7.31 -3.07
N ALA A 359 -8.52 -7.84 -4.02
CA ALA A 359 -7.42 -8.76 -3.75
C ALA A 359 -6.14 -8.32 -4.49
N VAL A 360 -4.99 -8.75 -3.96
CA VAL A 360 -3.71 -8.71 -4.66
C VAL A 360 -3.05 -10.08 -4.51
N THR A 361 -2.85 -10.79 -5.61
CA THR A 361 -2.38 -12.16 -5.62
C THR A 361 -1.07 -12.27 -6.38
N VAL A 362 -0.05 -12.84 -5.74
CA VAL A 362 1.25 -13.14 -6.36
C VAL A 362 1.69 -14.55 -5.99
N LEU A 363 1.67 -15.44 -6.96
CA LEU A 363 2.03 -16.86 -6.77
C LEU A 363 3.40 -17.21 -7.35
N ASN A 364 4.11 -16.22 -7.87
CA ASN A 364 5.43 -16.36 -8.48
C ASN A 364 6.40 -15.39 -7.81
N ASP A 365 7.47 -15.91 -7.21
CA ASP A 365 8.46 -15.13 -6.48
C ASP A 365 9.72 -14.87 -7.33
N LEU A 366 9.97 -13.59 -7.63
CA LEU A 366 11.17 -13.16 -8.33
C LEU A 366 12.46 -13.56 -7.60
N SER A 367 12.45 -13.56 -6.27
CA SER A 367 13.63 -13.87 -5.44
C SER A 367 14.01 -15.36 -5.45
N LYS A 368 13.20 -16.22 -6.06
CA LYS A 368 13.36 -17.69 -6.11
C LYS A 368 13.35 -18.37 -4.74
N LYS A 369 12.84 -17.72 -3.71
CA LYS A 369 12.64 -18.30 -2.37
C LYS A 369 11.33 -19.08 -2.26
N ASN A 370 10.60 -19.21 -3.36
CA ASN A 370 9.32 -19.90 -3.44
C ASN A 370 8.22 -19.29 -2.53
N GLN A 371 8.30 -17.97 -2.28
CA GLN A 371 7.29 -17.26 -1.53
C GLN A 371 6.07 -16.94 -2.40
N LYS A 372 4.89 -16.94 -1.80
CA LYS A 372 3.62 -16.60 -2.47
C LYS A 372 2.75 -15.82 -1.51
N THR A 373 1.92 -14.92 -2.02
CA THR A 373 1.08 -14.10 -1.17
C THR A 373 -0.30 -13.87 -1.77
N VAL A 374 -1.28 -13.76 -0.89
CA VAL A 374 -2.63 -13.32 -1.19
C VAL A 374 -3.03 -12.26 -0.19
N TRP A 375 -3.33 -11.06 -0.67
CA TRP A 375 -3.94 -9.98 0.10
C TRP A 375 -5.42 -9.91 -0.20
N PHE A 376 -6.21 -9.73 0.82
CA PHE A 376 -7.63 -9.42 0.72
C PHE A 376 -7.92 -8.14 1.52
N ASN A 377 -8.77 -7.27 0.96
CA ASN A 377 -9.27 -6.09 1.63
C ASN A 377 -10.79 -6.01 1.47
N SER A 378 -11.46 -5.58 2.52
CA SER A 378 -12.86 -5.16 2.50
C SER A 378 -13.05 -3.85 3.29
N ARG A 379 -14.28 -3.39 3.44
CA ARG A 379 -14.60 -2.24 4.32
C ARG A 379 -14.41 -2.55 5.80
N PHE A 380 -14.32 -3.83 6.17
CA PHE A 380 -14.29 -4.26 7.57
C PHE A 380 -12.92 -4.75 8.00
N TYR A 381 -12.11 -5.26 7.09
CA TYR A 381 -10.79 -5.79 7.43
C TYR A 381 -9.86 -5.89 6.22
N ARG A 382 -8.60 -6.04 6.49
CA ARG A 382 -7.62 -6.60 5.56
C ARG A 382 -7.03 -7.88 6.12
N ALA A 383 -6.62 -8.78 5.25
CA ALA A 383 -5.89 -9.99 5.62
C ALA A 383 -4.80 -10.30 4.59
N ASN A 384 -3.71 -10.90 5.07
CA ASN A 384 -2.64 -11.40 4.21
C ASN A 384 -2.25 -12.83 4.55
N LEU A 385 -2.24 -13.67 3.53
CA LEU A 385 -1.62 -14.99 3.54
C LEU A 385 -0.22 -14.91 2.91
N LEU A 386 0.75 -15.48 3.58
CA LEU A 386 2.09 -15.70 3.03
C LEU A 386 2.44 -17.17 3.13
N TRP A 387 2.82 -17.75 1.99
CA TRP A 387 3.49 -19.06 1.93
C TRP A 387 4.97 -18.83 1.84
N ASP A 388 5.73 -19.56 2.67
CA ASP A 388 7.19 -19.55 2.69
C ASP A 388 7.70 -20.96 2.96
N GLN A 389 8.55 -21.49 2.10
CA GLN A 389 9.12 -22.83 2.18
C GLN A 389 8.07 -23.94 2.40
N GLY A 390 6.91 -23.81 1.76
CA GLY A 390 5.83 -24.78 1.83
C GLY A 390 4.93 -24.68 3.06
N THR A 391 5.18 -23.78 4.00
CA THR A 391 4.28 -23.50 5.12
C THR A 391 3.49 -22.21 4.88
N MET A 392 2.35 -22.03 5.57
CA MET A 392 1.48 -20.87 5.45
C MET A 392 1.32 -20.18 6.80
N ARG A 393 1.30 -18.84 6.77
CA ARG A 393 0.85 -18.02 7.89
C ARG A 393 -0.09 -16.92 7.44
N PHE A 394 -1.08 -16.58 8.25
CA PHE A 394 -1.65 -15.25 8.20
C PHE A 394 -0.60 -14.28 8.74
N ARG A 395 -0.02 -13.51 7.84
CA ARG A 395 1.00 -12.52 8.18
C ARG A 395 0.38 -11.27 8.78
N ASP A 396 -0.85 -10.96 8.38
CA ASP A 396 -1.54 -9.74 8.76
C ASP A 396 -3.06 -9.97 8.79
N ILE A 397 -3.73 -9.49 9.83
CA ILE A 397 -5.18 -9.30 9.90
C ILE A 397 -5.42 -8.03 10.70
N HIS A 398 -5.94 -7.00 10.06
CA HIS A 398 -6.36 -5.75 10.70
C HIS A 398 -7.84 -5.49 10.47
N VAL A 399 -8.55 -5.11 11.51
CA VAL A 399 -9.96 -4.73 11.46
C VAL A 399 -10.06 -3.22 11.24
N PHE A 400 -11.08 -2.79 10.52
CA PHE A 400 -11.46 -1.41 10.33
C PHE A 400 -12.75 -1.12 11.09
N ASP A 401 -12.77 -0.04 11.85
CA ASP A 401 -13.97 0.47 12.52
C ASP A 401 -14.09 1.97 12.25
N GLU A 402 -15.08 2.36 11.45
CA GLU A 402 -15.35 3.75 11.10
C GLU A 402 -15.72 4.64 12.30
N ALA A 403 -16.05 4.05 13.46
CA ALA A 403 -16.34 4.78 14.69
C ALA A 403 -15.07 5.26 15.41
N VAL A 404 -13.93 4.65 15.14
CA VAL A 404 -12.63 4.99 15.75
C VAL A 404 -12.07 6.25 15.08
N ALA A 405 -12.13 7.36 15.83
CA ALA A 405 -11.59 8.62 15.35
C ALA A 405 -10.07 8.64 15.34
N SER A 406 -9.48 9.34 14.37
CA SER A 406 -8.04 9.62 14.40
C SER A 406 -7.71 10.61 15.52
N ASP A 407 -6.46 10.60 15.99
CA ASP A 407 -5.96 11.55 16.99
C ASP A 407 -6.02 13.01 16.46
N TYR A 408 -6.15 13.20 15.15
CA TYR A 408 -6.03 14.48 14.44
C TYR A 408 -7.37 15.06 14.00
N LEU A 409 -8.49 14.37 14.19
CA LEU A 409 -9.82 14.81 13.76
C LEU A 409 -10.18 16.20 14.34
N LEU A 410 -10.06 16.35 15.66
CA LEU A 410 -10.47 17.56 16.38
C LEU A 410 -9.31 18.35 16.99
N LYS A 411 -8.10 17.82 16.95
CA LYS A 411 -6.94 18.38 17.62
C LYS A 411 -5.76 18.48 16.68
N LYS A 412 -4.89 19.44 16.92
CA LYS A 412 -3.58 19.49 16.26
C LYS A 412 -2.59 18.58 16.95
N GLY A 413 -1.79 17.87 16.16
CA GLY A 413 -0.61 17.16 16.65
C GLY A 413 0.49 18.14 17.07
N THR A 414 1.13 17.85 18.18
CA THR A 414 2.25 18.67 18.71
C THR A 414 3.59 17.95 18.59
N SER A 415 3.57 16.65 18.28
CA SER A 415 4.76 15.84 18.09
C SER A 415 5.34 16.04 16.68
N SER A 416 6.65 15.94 16.55
CA SER A 416 7.34 15.86 15.25
C SER A 416 7.01 14.55 14.49
N GLN A 417 6.34 13.59 15.15
CA GLN A 417 5.88 12.34 14.57
C GLN A 417 4.36 12.26 14.60
N CYS A 418 3.76 11.75 13.53
CA CYS A 418 2.35 11.38 13.52
C CYS A 418 2.16 9.90 13.18
N PHE A 419 1.02 9.37 13.61
CA PHE A 419 0.76 7.94 13.53
C PHE A 419 -0.66 7.68 13.08
N TYR A 420 -0.80 6.91 11.99
CA TYR A 420 -2.07 6.35 11.54
C TYR A 420 -1.99 4.83 11.62
N TYR A 421 -2.82 4.28 12.49
CA TYR A 421 -2.93 2.83 12.71
C TYR A 421 -4.38 2.36 12.52
N THR A 422 -4.53 1.08 12.24
CA THR A 422 -5.80 0.36 12.31
C THR A 422 -5.75 -0.67 13.46
N LEU A 423 -6.71 -1.55 13.56
CA LEU A 423 -6.93 -2.41 14.73
C LEU A 423 -6.37 -3.82 14.49
N PRO A 424 -5.19 -4.18 15.03
CA PRO A 424 -4.52 -5.43 14.72
C PRO A 424 -5.15 -6.64 15.42
N VAL A 425 -5.41 -7.71 14.66
CA VAL A 425 -5.70 -9.07 15.17
C VAL A 425 -4.49 -9.96 14.99
N VAL A 426 -3.77 -9.76 13.88
CA VAL A 426 -2.45 -10.33 13.60
C VAL A 426 -1.60 -9.23 12.98
N ASP A 427 -0.44 -8.96 13.56
CA ASP A 427 0.52 -7.99 13.05
C ASP A 427 1.90 -8.62 12.93
N GLY A 428 2.19 -9.13 11.74
CA GLY A 428 3.43 -9.84 11.44
C GLY A 428 4.66 -8.94 11.43
N PHE A 429 4.51 -7.61 11.40
CA PHE A 429 5.65 -6.69 11.43
C PHE A 429 5.95 -6.22 12.86
N ASN A 430 4.99 -5.59 13.53
CA ASN A 430 5.21 -4.99 14.85
C ASN A 430 5.39 -6.03 15.97
N TRP A 431 4.94 -7.27 15.76
CA TRP A 431 5.09 -8.36 16.73
C TRP A 431 6.28 -9.27 16.44
N SER A 432 7.11 -8.94 15.46
CA SER A 432 8.31 -9.67 15.05
C SER A 432 9.60 -9.02 15.55
N THR A 433 10.62 -9.86 15.68
CA THR A 433 12.04 -9.46 15.68
C THR A 433 12.74 -10.09 14.47
N ALA A 434 14.06 -9.89 14.37
CA ALA A 434 14.85 -10.56 13.33
C ALA A 434 14.87 -12.10 13.52
N GLU A 435 14.73 -12.58 14.75
CA GLU A 435 14.80 -14.00 15.13
C GLU A 435 13.42 -14.66 15.20
N THR A 436 12.39 -13.89 15.53
CA THR A 436 11.02 -14.40 15.72
C THR A 436 10.06 -13.71 14.79
N VAL A 437 9.57 -14.44 13.79
CA VAL A 437 8.64 -13.91 12.79
C VAL A 437 7.21 -14.21 13.20
N ALA A 438 6.43 -13.16 13.49
CA ALA A 438 5.06 -13.27 13.95
C ALA A 438 4.08 -13.66 12.82
N GLY A 439 2.97 -14.25 13.22
CA GLY A 439 1.86 -14.64 12.36
C GLY A 439 1.04 -15.78 12.95
N LEU A 440 -0.15 -15.97 12.40
CA LEU A 440 -1.04 -17.06 12.79
C LEU A 440 -0.77 -18.26 11.86
N ARG A 441 -0.23 -19.36 12.41
CA ARG A 441 0.30 -20.50 11.64
C ARG A 441 -0.65 -21.68 11.70
N LEU A 442 -0.78 -22.39 10.59
CA LEU A 442 -1.56 -23.61 10.51
C LEU A 442 -0.73 -24.81 10.99
N LYS A 443 -1.25 -25.52 12.00
CA LYS A 443 -0.57 -26.64 12.63
C LYS A 443 -1.44 -27.88 12.72
N THR A 444 -0.81 -29.06 12.73
CA THR A 444 -1.45 -30.35 13.04
C THR A 444 -1.82 -30.42 14.52
N ALA A 445 -2.65 -31.39 14.91
CA ALA A 445 -2.93 -31.69 16.33
C ALA A 445 -1.66 -31.93 17.16
N GLY A 446 -0.59 -32.44 16.56
CA GLY A 446 0.72 -32.61 17.20
C GLY A 446 1.54 -31.33 17.35
N GLY A 447 1.09 -30.21 16.80
CA GLY A 447 1.77 -28.90 16.89
C GLY A 447 2.78 -28.61 15.79
N GLU A 448 2.94 -29.50 14.81
CA GLU A 448 3.83 -29.30 13.66
C GLU A 448 3.17 -28.40 12.62
N GLU A 449 3.94 -27.54 11.95
CA GLU A 449 3.42 -26.72 10.84
C GLU A 449 3.03 -27.63 9.65
N ILE A 450 1.82 -27.42 9.16
CA ILE A 450 1.31 -28.11 7.96
C ILE A 450 2.03 -27.57 6.73
N LYS A 451 2.45 -28.48 5.84
CA LYS A 451 3.13 -28.18 4.58
C LYS A 451 2.25 -28.51 3.39
N GLY A 452 2.47 -27.77 2.29
CA GLY A 452 1.74 -28.01 1.06
C GLY A 452 2.38 -27.34 -0.15
N GLY A 453 1.72 -27.54 -1.27
CA GLY A 453 2.15 -27.07 -2.59
C GLY A 453 1.79 -25.62 -2.87
N THR A 454 1.63 -25.32 -4.17
CA THR A 454 1.21 -23.98 -4.62
C THR A 454 -0.31 -23.85 -4.50
N PRO A 455 -0.82 -22.79 -3.84
CA PRO A 455 -2.25 -22.53 -3.79
C PRO A 455 -2.79 -22.11 -5.15
N THR A 456 -4.11 -22.31 -5.34
CA THR A 456 -4.89 -21.69 -6.41
C THR A 456 -5.82 -20.64 -5.83
N VAL A 457 -6.14 -19.61 -6.62
CA VAL A 457 -6.98 -18.49 -6.18
C VAL A 457 -8.09 -18.26 -7.18
N ASP A 458 -9.33 -18.17 -6.70
CA ASP A 458 -10.54 -17.97 -7.50
C ASP A 458 -11.30 -16.74 -6.99
N ASP A 459 -11.49 -15.73 -7.85
CA ASP A 459 -12.23 -14.49 -7.59
C ASP A 459 -13.50 -14.34 -8.47
N ARG A 460 -13.94 -15.41 -9.13
CA ARG A 460 -15.10 -15.39 -10.05
C ARG A 460 -16.44 -15.20 -9.33
N LYS A 461 -16.54 -15.59 -8.06
CA LYS A 461 -17.73 -15.36 -7.26
C LYS A 461 -17.73 -13.94 -6.73
N ALA A 462 -18.75 -13.16 -7.09
CA ALA A 462 -18.83 -11.76 -6.68
C ALA A 462 -18.76 -11.59 -5.15
N GLY A 463 -17.87 -10.73 -4.69
CA GLY A 463 -17.69 -10.43 -3.27
C GLY A 463 -16.96 -11.50 -2.46
N GLU A 464 -16.43 -12.53 -3.09
CA GLU A 464 -15.75 -13.65 -2.42
C GLU A 464 -14.42 -14.00 -3.13
N LEU A 465 -13.39 -14.22 -2.34
CA LEU A 465 -12.10 -14.75 -2.79
C LEU A 465 -11.91 -16.12 -2.17
N THR A 466 -11.71 -17.14 -2.98
CA THR A 466 -11.44 -18.51 -2.52
C THR A 466 -9.99 -18.89 -2.83
N VAL A 467 -9.28 -19.34 -1.80
CA VAL A 467 -7.91 -19.86 -1.89
C VAL A 467 -7.95 -21.35 -1.55
N ARG A 468 -7.49 -22.20 -2.49
CA ARG A 468 -7.36 -23.65 -2.28
C ARG A 468 -5.90 -24.00 -2.20
N TRP A 469 -5.50 -24.61 -1.10
CA TRP A 469 -4.12 -24.96 -0.85
C TRP A 469 -3.98 -26.47 -0.70
N PRO A 470 -3.35 -27.18 -1.67
CA PRO A 470 -3.09 -28.59 -1.56
C PRO A 470 -2.01 -28.85 -0.50
N LEU A 471 -2.25 -29.85 0.36
CA LEU A 471 -1.41 -30.21 1.48
C LEU A 471 -0.65 -31.50 1.19
N ASP A 472 0.61 -31.54 1.60
CA ASP A 472 1.50 -32.70 1.35
C ASP A 472 1.48 -33.69 2.52
N SER A 473 1.41 -33.18 3.77
CA SER A 473 1.42 -34.03 4.96
C SER A 473 0.77 -33.29 6.15
N PRO A 474 -0.38 -33.81 6.64
CA PRO A 474 -1.18 -34.92 6.05
C PRO A 474 -1.76 -34.53 4.69
N GLU A 475 -1.87 -35.49 3.77
CA GLU A 475 -2.42 -35.25 2.43
C GLU A 475 -3.87 -34.76 2.50
N GLY A 476 -4.16 -33.69 1.74
CA GLY A 476 -5.48 -33.09 1.74
C GLY A 476 -5.51 -31.72 1.09
N GLU A 477 -6.53 -30.97 1.42
CA GLU A 477 -6.71 -29.58 0.94
C GLU A 477 -7.20 -28.69 2.08
N MET A 478 -6.64 -27.48 2.16
CA MET A 478 -7.18 -26.38 2.97
C MET A 478 -7.88 -25.39 2.04
N VAL A 479 -9.15 -25.14 2.28
CA VAL A 479 -9.95 -24.14 1.56
C VAL A 479 -10.15 -22.94 2.46
N MET A 480 -9.71 -21.77 2.01
CA MET A 480 -9.85 -20.49 2.71
C MET A 480 -10.70 -19.56 1.87
N THR A 481 -11.76 -19.03 2.46
CA THR A 481 -12.69 -18.13 1.78
C THR A 481 -12.74 -16.79 2.51
N PHE A 482 -12.55 -15.71 1.77
CA PHE A 482 -12.63 -14.35 2.25
C PHE A 482 -13.87 -13.69 1.68
N SER A 483 -14.70 -13.14 2.55
CA SER A 483 -15.87 -12.34 2.18
C SER A 483 -15.78 -10.96 2.80
N GLU A 484 -16.75 -10.10 2.55
CA GLU A 484 -16.73 -8.73 3.05
C GLU A 484 -16.52 -8.62 4.57
N THR A 485 -17.12 -9.56 5.35
CA THR A 485 -17.10 -9.50 6.82
C THR A 485 -16.45 -10.72 7.47
N SER A 486 -16.09 -11.75 6.71
CA SER A 486 -15.66 -13.02 7.31
C SER A 486 -14.48 -13.68 6.61
N ILE A 487 -13.74 -14.46 7.40
CA ILE A 487 -12.74 -15.42 6.95
C ILE A 487 -13.22 -16.82 7.34
N SER A 488 -13.30 -17.73 6.38
CA SER A 488 -13.65 -19.14 6.60
C SER A 488 -12.48 -20.04 6.21
N LEU A 489 -12.17 -21.03 7.04
CA LEU A 489 -11.22 -22.10 6.74
C LEU A 489 -11.93 -23.44 6.89
N SER A 490 -11.70 -24.35 5.98
CA SER A 490 -12.14 -25.74 6.08
C SER A 490 -11.11 -26.68 5.49
N ALA A 491 -10.93 -27.85 6.08
CA ALA A 491 -9.99 -28.86 5.65
C ALA A 491 -10.68 -30.10 5.07
N ALA A 492 -10.04 -30.72 4.09
CA ALA A 492 -10.48 -31.98 3.47
C ALA A 492 -9.29 -32.97 3.41
N GLY A 493 -9.61 -34.27 3.30
CA GLY A 493 -8.58 -35.32 3.32
C GLY A 493 -8.12 -35.68 4.73
N GLY A 494 -6.90 -36.15 4.89
CA GLY A 494 -6.33 -36.62 6.15
C GLY A 494 -6.17 -35.55 7.22
N VAL A 495 -6.05 -34.26 6.83
CA VAL A 495 -5.89 -33.14 7.77
C VAL A 495 -7.14 -32.85 8.60
N LYS A 496 -8.31 -33.30 8.19
CA LYS A 496 -9.57 -33.09 8.93
C LYS A 496 -9.59 -33.68 10.34
N ASP A 497 -8.68 -34.61 10.64
CA ASP A 497 -8.64 -35.31 11.93
C ASP A 497 -7.97 -34.50 13.06
N GLY A 498 -7.48 -33.32 12.74
CA GLY A 498 -7.00 -32.39 13.78
C GLY A 498 -6.02 -31.35 13.25
N TRP A 499 -6.45 -30.12 13.30
CA TRP A 499 -5.62 -28.94 12.97
C TRP A 499 -6.06 -27.73 13.78
N PHE A 500 -5.21 -26.71 13.86
CA PHE A 500 -5.54 -25.44 14.48
C PHE A 500 -4.66 -24.31 13.91
N LEU A 501 -5.10 -23.09 14.13
CA LEU A 501 -4.30 -21.90 13.93
C LEU A 501 -3.69 -21.47 15.27
N GLU A 502 -2.39 -21.17 15.29
CA GLU A 502 -1.69 -20.70 16.49
C GLU A 502 -0.83 -19.48 16.19
N LEU A 503 -0.96 -18.46 17.04
CA LEU A 503 -0.17 -17.25 16.94
C LEU A 503 1.28 -17.53 17.37
N SER A 504 2.21 -17.09 16.56
CA SER A 504 3.62 -16.94 16.89
C SER A 504 3.93 -15.44 16.97
N SER A 505 4.64 -14.99 18.00
CA SER A 505 5.07 -13.60 18.14
C SER A 505 6.32 -13.51 19.00
N ASP A 506 7.02 -12.38 18.94
CA ASP A 506 8.09 -12.12 19.90
C ASP A 506 7.52 -12.03 21.34
N LYS A 507 8.29 -12.48 22.32
CA LYS A 507 7.86 -12.51 23.74
C LYS A 507 7.65 -11.11 24.32
N LYS A 508 8.24 -10.08 23.71
CA LYS A 508 8.10 -8.68 24.13
C LYS A 508 6.99 -7.96 23.38
N ALA A 509 6.37 -8.61 22.40
CA ALA A 509 5.26 -8.03 21.65
C ALA A 509 4.09 -7.71 22.57
N VAL A 510 3.57 -6.49 22.46
CA VAL A 510 2.37 -6.07 23.20
C VAL A 510 1.15 -6.46 22.37
N LEU A 511 0.54 -7.58 22.73
CA LEU A 511 -0.66 -8.08 22.06
C LEU A 511 -1.90 -7.32 22.55
N PRO A 512 -2.87 -7.04 21.67
CA PRO A 512 -4.06 -6.26 22.00
C PRO A 512 -5.11 -7.05 22.79
N PHE A 513 -4.92 -8.35 23.03
CA PHE A 513 -5.92 -9.25 23.59
C PHE A 513 -6.19 -8.93 25.07
N ARG A 514 -7.42 -8.49 25.37
CA ARG A 514 -7.88 -8.21 26.74
C ARG A 514 -8.59 -9.41 27.35
N LYS A 515 -9.39 -10.13 26.54
CA LYS A 515 -10.11 -11.31 26.96
C LYS A 515 -10.27 -12.28 25.80
N ILE A 516 -10.00 -13.56 26.07
CA ILE A 516 -10.19 -14.67 25.13
C ILE A 516 -11.31 -15.55 25.69
N ASP A 517 -12.52 -15.35 25.19
CA ASP A 517 -13.65 -16.23 25.45
C ASP A 517 -13.74 -17.28 24.32
N ARG A 518 -14.48 -18.36 24.53
CA ARG A 518 -14.62 -19.47 23.57
C ARG A 518 -14.95 -18.99 22.14
N THR A 519 -15.87 -18.03 21.99
CA THR A 519 -16.36 -17.54 20.70
C THR A 519 -16.09 -16.06 20.45
N ARG A 520 -15.45 -15.37 21.39
CA ARG A 520 -15.16 -13.94 21.26
C ARG A 520 -13.74 -13.60 21.72
N LEU A 521 -13.02 -12.89 20.89
CA LEU A 521 -11.73 -12.28 21.18
C LEU A 521 -11.93 -10.78 21.37
N SER A 522 -11.86 -10.32 22.63
CA SER A 522 -11.96 -8.89 22.95
C SER A 522 -10.57 -8.28 22.97
N CYS A 523 -10.40 -7.18 22.28
CA CYS A 523 -9.13 -6.49 22.05
C CYS A 523 -9.24 -5.02 22.46
N GLU A 524 -8.09 -4.41 22.69
CA GLU A 524 -7.93 -2.98 22.86
C GLU A 524 -6.58 -2.54 22.28
N PHE A 525 -6.61 -1.57 21.40
CA PHE A 525 -5.42 -0.99 20.81
C PHE A 525 -5.50 0.54 20.88
N ARG A 526 -4.49 1.20 21.46
CA ARG A 526 -4.46 2.67 21.65
C ARG A 526 -5.76 3.23 22.23
N SER A 527 -6.29 2.57 23.26
CA SER A 527 -7.55 2.89 23.94
C SER A 527 -8.82 2.72 23.09
N ALA A 528 -8.73 2.18 21.89
CA ALA A 528 -9.89 1.78 21.09
C ALA A 528 -10.24 0.31 21.37
N PRO A 529 -11.40 -0.01 21.98
CA PRO A 529 -11.86 -1.37 22.16
C PRO A 529 -12.45 -1.89 20.83
N TYR A 530 -12.22 -3.17 20.53
CA TYR A 530 -12.81 -3.88 19.42
C TYR A 530 -12.87 -5.38 19.70
N SER A 531 -13.55 -6.12 18.85
CA SER A 531 -13.62 -7.56 19.00
C SER A 531 -13.81 -8.27 17.67
N ILE A 532 -13.44 -9.54 17.62
CA ILE A 532 -13.83 -10.48 16.57
C ILE A 532 -14.55 -11.68 17.19
N SER A 533 -15.40 -12.33 16.41
CA SER A 533 -16.17 -13.48 16.87
C SER A 533 -15.86 -14.73 16.03
N ALA A 534 -15.86 -15.89 16.64
CA ALA A 534 -15.89 -17.17 15.95
C ALA A 534 -17.35 -17.63 15.83
N ILE A 535 -17.87 -17.64 14.59
CA ILE A 535 -19.18 -18.23 14.26
C ILE A 535 -19.07 -19.75 14.30
N HIS A 536 -17.93 -20.29 13.84
CA HIS A 536 -17.49 -21.65 14.01
C HIS A 536 -16.04 -21.65 14.48
N GLY A 537 -15.71 -22.57 15.37
CA GLY A 537 -14.39 -22.68 15.96
C GLY A 537 -14.30 -22.01 17.32
N VAL A 538 -13.18 -22.23 17.98
CA VAL A 538 -12.97 -21.90 19.39
C VAL A 538 -11.66 -21.13 19.58
N PHE A 539 -11.73 -19.97 20.21
CA PHE A 539 -10.56 -19.27 20.72
C PHE A 539 -10.12 -19.88 22.05
N THR A 540 -8.82 -20.09 22.21
CA THR A 540 -8.22 -20.51 23.49
C THR A 540 -6.93 -19.72 23.73
N ASN A 541 -6.64 -19.49 25.01
CA ASN A 541 -5.34 -18.97 25.40
C ASN A 541 -4.32 -20.12 25.34
N ALA A 542 -3.32 -19.97 24.49
CA ALA A 542 -2.27 -20.97 24.31
C ALA A 542 -1.00 -20.53 25.09
N PRO A 543 -0.47 -21.37 25.98
CA PRO A 543 0.76 -21.05 26.72
C PRO A 543 1.91 -20.71 25.76
N GLY A 544 2.51 -19.53 25.94
CA GLY A 544 3.67 -19.05 25.15
C GLY A 544 3.33 -18.41 23.82
N SER A 545 2.12 -18.61 23.25
CA SER A 545 1.71 -18.02 21.96
C SER A 545 0.56 -17.00 22.06
N GLY A 546 -0.14 -16.98 23.18
CA GLY A 546 -1.22 -16.03 23.46
C GLY A 546 -2.56 -16.40 22.81
N LEU A 547 -2.61 -16.91 21.59
CA LEU A 547 -3.87 -17.21 20.90
C LEU A 547 -3.76 -18.48 20.05
N ARG A 548 -4.76 -19.36 20.23
CA ARG A 548 -5.04 -20.50 19.35
C ARG A 548 -6.50 -20.47 18.92
N ILE A 549 -6.76 -20.86 17.66
CA ILE A 549 -8.10 -21.00 17.10
C ILE A 549 -8.23 -22.44 16.61
N SER A 550 -9.11 -23.20 17.22
CA SER A 550 -9.37 -24.60 16.86
C SER A 550 -10.67 -24.72 16.07
N PRO A 551 -10.77 -25.61 15.07
CA PRO A 551 -11.99 -25.81 14.33
C PRO A 551 -13.08 -26.48 15.17
N GLU A 552 -14.34 -26.20 14.86
CA GLU A 552 -15.51 -27.02 15.20
C GLU A 552 -16.05 -27.62 13.90
N ASP A 553 -16.39 -28.90 13.91
CA ASP A 553 -16.82 -29.63 12.72
C ASP A 553 -15.90 -29.42 11.51
N ASN A 554 -14.59 -29.47 11.77
CA ASN A 554 -13.53 -29.25 10.77
C ASN A 554 -13.55 -27.89 10.07
N ARG A 555 -14.12 -26.87 10.71
CA ARG A 555 -14.29 -25.53 10.16
C ARG A 555 -13.98 -24.44 11.19
N ILE A 556 -13.38 -23.36 10.72
CA ILE A 556 -13.26 -22.07 11.40
C ILE A 556 -13.99 -21.04 10.56
N VAL A 557 -14.84 -20.22 11.17
CA VAL A 557 -15.45 -19.02 10.55
C VAL A 557 -15.31 -17.87 11.53
N LEU A 558 -14.53 -16.89 11.15
CA LEU A 558 -14.32 -15.66 11.91
C LEU A 558 -15.18 -14.53 11.32
N ASP A 559 -15.96 -13.88 12.16
CA ASP A 559 -16.64 -12.62 11.84
C ASP A 559 -15.76 -11.45 12.29
N LEU A 560 -15.39 -10.61 11.34
CA LEU A 560 -14.52 -9.45 11.49
C LEU A 560 -15.30 -8.12 11.40
N SER A 561 -16.63 -8.17 11.34
CA SER A 561 -17.52 -7.01 11.37
C SER A 561 -17.98 -6.63 12.78
N SER A 562 -17.69 -7.47 13.77
CA SER A 562 -18.23 -7.31 15.13
C SER A 562 -17.59 -6.10 15.84
N ARG A 563 -18.43 -5.29 16.46
CA ARG A 563 -18.10 -4.12 17.28
C ARG A 563 -17.99 -4.47 18.74
#